data_e4fdd4ffd691da4111623681bbcb0017
#
_entry.id   e4fdd4ffd691da4111623681bbcb0017
#
_cell.length_a   1.000
_cell.length_b   1.000
_cell.length_c   1.000
_cell.angle_alpha   90.00
_cell.angle_beta   90.00
_cell.angle_gamma   90.00
#
_symmetry.space_group_name_H-M   'P 1'
#
loop_
_entity.id
_entity.type
_entity.pdbx_description
1 polymer ?
#
loop_
_entity_poly.entity_id
_entity_poly.type
_entity_poly.pdbx_seq_one_letter_code
_entity_poly.pdbx_strand_id
1 'polypeptide(L)'
;MLLSALMIAACGNGEKKATETTAAPTTEVTTATPTTAAPTTTAGTSSETKEVSLEDTQRIGREDVGYVNVPKEWKEFKDLNGGPQYQYSALDAYNIVTLNAFTKEQAQPGNGETWGAEMIANRLYSTYKRTDGIDKIQGAKTKVAGMDAFLIQILTKEGKYFFIWVFQKDDKVYSTSFEGDKETLQKMFDLIEQTWGLDPNTPGK
;
A
#
# COMPACT_ATOMS: atom_id res chain seq x y z
N MET A 1 4.68 -18.30 -3.21
CA MET A 1 4.23 -17.25 -4.14
C MET A 1 2.99 -16.62 -3.52
N LEU A 2 3.14 -15.46 -2.91
CA LEU A 2 2.00 -14.69 -2.37
C LEU A 2 1.38 -13.91 -3.53
N LEU A 3 0.12 -14.20 -3.81
CA LEU A 3 -0.64 -13.61 -4.91
C LEU A 3 -0.86 -12.12 -4.66
N SER A 4 -0.28 -11.30 -5.49
CA SER A 4 -0.66 -9.87 -5.58
C SER A 4 -1.89 -9.68 -6.50
N ALA A 5 -2.95 -10.43 -6.26
CA ALA A 5 -4.22 -10.20 -6.94
C ALA A 5 -5.18 -9.45 -6.01
N LEU A 6 -5.07 -8.13 -5.96
CA LEU A 6 -6.06 -7.29 -5.30
C LEU A 6 -7.24 -7.06 -6.24
N MET A 7 -8.12 -8.06 -6.36
CA MET A 7 -9.45 -7.87 -6.93
C MET A 7 -10.33 -7.19 -5.88
N ILE A 8 -10.61 -5.92 -6.07
CA ILE A 8 -11.69 -5.25 -5.33
C ILE A 8 -13.01 -5.73 -5.97
N ALA A 9 -13.55 -6.83 -5.44
CA ALA A 9 -14.87 -7.29 -5.82
C ALA A 9 -15.92 -6.37 -5.20
N ALA A 10 -16.61 -5.61 -6.03
CA ALA A 10 -17.84 -4.91 -5.64
C ALA A 10 -18.93 -5.94 -5.36
N CYS A 11 -19.31 -6.13 -4.10
CA CYS A 11 -20.50 -6.90 -3.73
C CYS A 11 -21.74 -6.07 -4.08
N GLY A 12 -22.38 -6.40 -5.18
CA GLY A 12 -23.71 -5.94 -5.53
C GLY A 12 -24.76 -6.56 -4.61
N ASN A 13 -25.59 -5.72 -4.03
CA ASN A 13 -26.69 -6.03 -3.14
C ASN A 13 -27.86 -6.60 -3.96
N GLY A 14 -28.23 -7.84 -3.71
CA GLY A 14 -29.44 -8.49 -4.24
C GLY A 14 -30.49 -8.63 -3.17
N GLU A 15 -31.55 -7.82 -3.26
CA GLU A 15 -32.76 -7.95 -2.45
C GLU A 15 -33.43 -9.31 -2.63
N LYS A 16 -33.89 -9.91 -1.53
CA LYS A 16 -35.11 -10.72 -1.52
C LYS A 16 -35.87 -10.58 -0.20
N LYS A 17 -37.08 -10.13 -0.37
CA LYS A 17 -38.21 -9.93 0.52
C LYS A 17 -38.79 -11.27 1.02
N ALA A 18 -39.09 -11.38 2.30
CA ALA A 18 -40.28 -12.09 2.82
C ALA A 18 -40.47 -11.82 4.33
N THR A 19 -41.58 -11.42 4.65
CA THR A 19 -42.56 -11.24 5.74
C THR A 19 -42.51 -12.31 6.83
N GLU A 20 -42.62 -12.00 8.10
CA GLU A 20 -43.70 -11.84 9.06
C GLU A 20 -43.23 -11.95 10.53
N THR A 21 -43.63 -10.99 11.30
CA THR A 21 -44.24 -10.89 12.64
C THR A 21 -43.93 -11.94 13.72
N THR A 22 -43.42 -11.50 14.88
CA THR A 22 -44.06 -11.66 16.21
C THR A 22 -43.26 -10.92 17.32
N ALA A 23 -44.01 -10.34 18.24
CA ALA A 23 -43.81 -9.43 19.33
C ALA A 23 -42.59 -9.58 20.26
N ALA A 24 -42.24 -8.43 20.86
CA ALA A 24 -41.21 -8.09 21.85
C ALA A 24 -41.20 -8.93 23.15
N PRO A 25 -40.08 -8.83 23.93
CA PRO A 25 -40.09 -7.85 24.99
C PRO A 25 -38.82 -6.97 25.06
N THR A 26 -39.05 -5.77 25.55
CA THR A 26 -38.14 -4.71 25.87
C THR A 26 -37.05 -5.15 26.85
N THR A 27 -35.80 -5.00 26.48
CA THR A 27 -34.69 -4.92 27.44
C THR A 27 -33.80 -3.78 27.00
N GLU A 28 -33.68 -2.75 27.83
CA GLU A 28 -32.76 -1.65 27.68
C GLU A 28 -31.32 -2.18 27.61
N VAL A 29 -30.67 -2.01 26.49
CA VAL A 29 -29.22 -2.22 26.37
C VAL A 29 -28.57 -0.87 26.18
N THR A 30 -27.87 -0.47 27.20
CA THR A 30 -26.98 0.69 27.28
C THR A 30 -26.01 0.65 26.10
N THR A 31 -26.13 1.64 25.22
CA THR A 31 -25.27 1.84 24.07
C THR A 31 -23.88 2.26 24.54
N ALA A 32 -22.95 1.32 24.64
CA ALA A 32 -21.55 1.61 24.74
C ALA A 32 -21.03 1.88 23.33
N THR A 33 -20.72 3.13 23.04
CA THR A 33 -20.02 3.56 21.83
C THR A 33 -18.65 2.88 21.78
N PRO A 34 -18.29 2.14 20.75
CA PRO A 34 -16.93 1.64 20.61
C PRO A 34 -16.01 2.83 20.29
N THR A 35 -15.25 3.27 21.28
CA THR A 35 -14.13 4.17 21.08
C THR A 35 -13.07 3.41 20.26
N THR A 36 -12.95 3.72 18.99
CA THR A 36 -11.86 3.28 18.12
C THR A 36 -10.58 3.88 18.67
N ALA A 37 -9.79 3.07 19.37
CA ALA A 37 -8.45 3.46 19.78
C ALA A 37 -7.60 3.71 18.54
N ALA A 38 -7.21 4.95 18.33
CA ALA A 38 -6.21 5.30 17.33
C ALA A 38 -4.90 4.56 17.65
N PRO A 39 -4.17 4.06 16.65
CA PRO A 39 -2.89 3.44 16.87
C PRO A 39 -1.92 4.45 17.50
N THR A 40 -1.35 4.08 18.63
CA THR A 40 -0.36 4.87 19.36
C THR A 40 0.82 5.14 18.43
N THR A 41 1.05 6.40 18.14
CA THR A 41 2.15 6.90 17.32
C THR A 41 3.45 6.67 18.10
N THR A 42 4.21 5.65 17.74
CA THR A 42 5.62 5.61 18.11
C THR A 42 6.33 6.62 17.23
N ALA A 43 6.80 7.71 17.82
CA ALA A 43 7.57 8.74 17.16
C ALA A 43 8.78 8.09 16.48
N GLY A 44 8.76 8.04 15.15
CA GLY A 44 9.90 7.65 14.36
C GLY A 44 11.02 8.67 14.58
N THR A 45 12.16 8.20 14.98
CA THR A 45 13.40 8.95 15.06
C THR A 45 13.62 9.63 13.72
N SER A 46 13.69 10.95 13.70
CA SER A 46 14.15 11.75 12.57
C SER A 46 15.61 11.37 12.32
N SER A 47 15.85 10.41 11.44
CA SER A 47 17.19 10.20 10.89
C SER A 47 17.44 11.32 9.90
N GLU A 48 18.61 11.96 10.01
CA GLU A 48 19.13 12.85 8.97
C GLU A 48 18.97 12.14 7.62
N THR A 49 18.24 12.76 6.70
CA THR A 49 17.97 12.18 5.38
C THR A 49 19.27 12.16 4.61
N LYS A 50 20.00 11.04 4.70
CA LYS A 50 21.19 10.82 3.89
C LYS A 50 20.74 10.79 2.44
N GLU A 51 21.29 11.68 1.61
CA GLU A 51 21.01 11.71 0.18
C GLU A 51 21.38 10.36 -0.44
N VAL A 52 20.41 9.74 -1.12
CA VAL A 52 20.63 8.44 -1.75
C VAL A 52 21.51 8.61 -2.99
N SER A 53 22.52 7.74 -3.15
CA SER A 53 23.29 7.69 -4.39
C SER A 53 22.43 7.14 -5.52
N LEU A 54 22.40 7.84 -6.65
CA LEU A 54 21.74 7.41 -7.88
C LEU A 54 22.70 6.68 -8.85
N GLU A 55 23.98 6.54 -8.47
CA GLU A 55 24.92 5.71 -9.20
C GLU A 55 24.39 4.27 -9.21
N ASP A 56 24.55 3.60 -10.33
CA ASP A 56 24.07 2.21 -10.54
C ASP A 56 22.57 2.04 -10.38
N THR A 57 21.78 3.08 -10.57
CA THR A 57 20.33 3.00 -10.63
C THR A 57 19.79 3.26 -12.05
N GLN A 58 18.60 2.81 -12.30
CA GLN A 58 17.78 3.17 -13.45
C GLN A 58 16.43 3.70 -12.98
N ARG A 59 15.87 4.64 -13.72
CA ARG A 59 14.54 5.15 -13.45
C ARG A 59 13.50 4.33 -14.20
N ILE A 60 12.53 3.79 -13.47
CA ILE A 60 11.48 2.92 -14.02
C ILE A 60 10.11 3.48 -13.65
N GLY A 61 9.11 3.19 -14.45
CA GLY A 61 7.73 3.60 -14.19
C GLY A 61 6.94 3.88 -15.46
N ARG A 62 5.76 4.42 -15.27
CA ARG A 62 4.84 4.90 -16.30
C ARG A 62 4.11 6.15 -15.79
N GLU A 63 3.61 6.95 -16.72
CA GLU A 63 2.88 8.19 -16.42
C GLU A 63 1.68 7.98 -15.47
N ASP A 64 1.00 6.84 -15.60
CA ASP A 64 -0.19 6.53 -14.80
C ASP A 64 0.12 6.11 -13.36
N VAL A 65 1.31 5.57 -13.06
CA VAL A 65 1.72 5.06 -11.74
C VAL A 65 2.90 5.79 -11.12
N GLY A 66 3.49 6.74 -11.86
CA GLY A 66 4.71 7.44 -11.46
C GLY A 66 5.98 6.65 -11.73
N TYR A 67 7.11 7.23 -11.32
CA TYR A 67 8.45 6.71 -11.57
C TYR A 67 9.25 6.64 -10.28
N VAL A 68 10.15 5.67 -10.19
CA VAL A 68 11.09 5.48 -9.07
C VAL A 68 12.42 4.97 -9.57
N ASN A 69 13.49 5.20 -8.83
CA ASN A 69 14.79 4.61 -9.15
C ASN A 69 14.91 3.22 -8.49
N VAL A 70 15.42 2.27 -9.26
CA VAL A 70 15.76 0.91 -8.82
C VAL A 70 17.18 0.55 -9.26
N PRO A 71 17.82 -0.49 -8.71
CA PRO A 71 19.12 -0.94 -9.19
C PRO A 71 19.11 -1.21 -10.70
N LYS A 72 20.21 -0.85 -11.37
CA LYS A 72 20.31 -0.85 -12.83
C LYS A 72 20.15 -2.22 -13.48
N GLU A 73 20.49 -3.29 -12.75
CA GLU A 73 20.39 -4.66 -13.21
C GLU A 73 18.97 -5.24 -13.14
N TRP A 74 18.05 -4.57 -12.44
CA TRP A 74 16.68 -5.05 -12.33
C TRP A 74 15.95 -5.00 -13.67
N LYS A 75 14.99 -5.90 -13.86
CA LYS A 75 14.24 -6.05 -15.10
C LYS A 75 12.74 -5.94 -14.86
N GLU A 76 12.02 -5.54 -15.90
CA GLU A 76 10.56 -5.59 -15.87
C GLU A 76 10.10 -7.00 -15.52
N PHE A 77 9.29 -7.10 -14.49
CA PHE A 77 8.70 -8.35 -14.04
C PHE A 77 7.23 -8.39 -14.47
N LYS A 78 6.89 -9.38 -15.28
CA LYS A 78 5.51 -9.60 -15.73
C LYS A 78 4.95 -10.80 -15.00
N ASP A 79 4.15 -10.56 -13.96
CA ASP A 79 3.33 -11.61 -13.39
C ASP A 79 2.16 -11.88 -14.34
N LEU A 80 2.14 -13.05 -14.97
CA LEU A 80 1.10 -13.45 -15.92
C LEU A 80 -0.29 -13.58 -15.26
N ASN A 81 -0.35 -13.71 -13.95
CA ASN A 81 -1.56 -13.75 -13.15
C ASN A 81 -1.83 -12.41 -12.43
N GLY A 82 -0.93 -11.45 -12.56
CA GLY A 82 -1.02 -10.12 -11.98
C GLY A 82 -2.00 -9.23 -12.75
N GLY A 83 -2.52 -8.23 -12.06
CA GLY A 83 -3.33 -7.16 -12.66
C GLY A 83 -2.48 -6.17 -13.48
N PRO A 84 -3.00 -4.97 -13.76
CA PRO A 84 -2.35 -3.92 -14.55
C PRO A 84 -1.19 -3.23 -13.81
N GLN A 85 -0.63 -3.85 -12.80
CA GLN A 85 0.46 -3.35 -11.98
C GLN A 85 1.75 -3.25 -12.79
N TYR A 86 2.56 -2.23 -12.49
CA TYR A 86 3.87 -2.07 -13.08
C TYR A 86 4.93 -2.57 -12.12
N GLN A 87 5.70 -3.58 -12.53
CA GLN A 87 6.62 -4.30 -11.66
C GLN A 87 8.02 -4.42 -12.25
N TYR A 88 9.02 -4.30 -11.38
CA TYR A 88 10.43 -4.57 -11.66
C TYR A 88 11.00 -5.48 -10.59
N SER A 89 11.90 -6.36 -10.96
CA SER A 89 12.51 -7.30 -10.02
C SER A 89 14.01 -7.46 -10.24
N ALA A 90 14.69 -7.87 -9.18
CA ALA A 90 16.00 -8.46 -9.29
C ALA A 90 15.95 -9.73 -10.17
N LEU A 91 17.12 -10.19 -10.65
CA LEU A 91 17.20 -11.33 -11.58
C LEU A 91 16.66 -12.64 -10.99
N ASP A 92 16.65 -12.77 -9.66
CA ASP A 92 16.12 -13.93 -8.94
C ASP A 92 14.59 -13.90 -8.79
N ALA A 93 13.94 -12.82 -9.18
CA ALA A 93 12.51 -12.56 -9.01
C ALA A 93 12.01 -12.67 -7.54
N TYR A 94 12.92 -12.56 -6.58
CA TYR A 94 12.59 -12.58 -5.15
C TYR A 94 12.35 -11.16 -4.61
N ASN A 95 13.18 -10.20 -5.05
CA ASN A 95 13.10 -8.80 -4.71
C ASN A 95 12.33 -8.08 -5.81
N ILE A 96 11.14 -7.55 -5.49
CA ILE A 96 10.22 -6.95 -6.46
C ILE A 96 9.76 -5.59 -5.97
N VAL A 97 9.77 -4.61 -6.86
CA VAL A 97 9.10 -3.33 -6.68
C VAL A 97 7.83 -3.31 -7.52
N THR A 98 6.74 -2.81 -6.95
CA THR A 98 5.46 -2.63 -7.66
C THR A 98 4.99 -1.20 -7.54
N LEU A 99 4.62 -0.59 -8.66
CA LEU A 99 3.99 0.72 -8.73
C LEU A 99 2.51 0.57 -9.10
N ASN A 100 1.65 1.31 -8.41
CA ASN A 100 0.23 1.32 -8.65
C ASN A 100 -0.37 2.70 -8.36
N ALA A 101 -1.54 2.99 -8.93
CA ALA A 101 -2.30 4.19 -8.65
C ALA A 101 -3.80 3.87 -8.56
N PHE A 102 -4.51 4.67 -7.79
CA PHE A 102 -5.94 4.55 -7.56
C PHE A 102 -6.60 5.88 -7.88
N THR A 103 -7.71 5.83 -8.60
CA THR A 103 -8.64 6.96 -8.71
C THR A 103 -9.81 6.78 -7.76
N LYS A 104 -10.49 7.87 -7.46
CA LYS A 104 -11.69 7.85 -6.60
C LYS A 104 -12.78 6.94 -7.17
N GLU A 105 -12.94 6.96 -8.50
CA GLU A 105 -13.92 6.15 -9.24
C GLU A 105 -13.63 4.65 -9.11
N GLN A 106 -12.36 4.26 -9.21
CA GLN A 106 -11.94 2.86 -9.05
C GLN A 106 -12.07 2.39 -7.59
N ALA A 107 -11.73 3.26 -6.64
CA ALA A 107 -11.75 2.93 -5.22
C ALA A 107 -13.15 2.91 -4.63
N GLN A 108 -14.12 3.64 -5.21
CA GLN A 108 -15.53 3.70 -4.78
C GLN A 108 -15.65 3.88 -3.25
N PRO A 109 -15.33 5.06 -2.69
CA PRO A 109 -15.44 5.30 -1.26
C PRO A 109 -16.83 4.98 -0.75
N GLY A 110 -16.92 4.20 0.33
CA GLY A 110 -18.17 3.85 0.98
C GLY A 110 -18.74 5.00 1.83
N ASN A 111 -19.94 4.79 2.40
CA ASN A 111 -20.53 5.76 3.32
C ASN A 111 -19.63 6.00 4.53
N GLY A 112 -19.26 7.25 4.77
CA GLY A 112 -18.37 7.65 5.86
C GLY A 112 -16.87 7.54 5.57
N GLU A 113 -16.46 7.06 4.41
CA GLU A 113 -15.06 7.09 3.98
C GLU A 113 -14.73 8.41 3.26
N THR A 114 -13.62 9.00 3.61
CA THR A 114 -13.07 10.15 2.89
C THR A 114 -12.02 9.68 1.90
N TRP A 115 -12.17 10.05 0.63
CA TRP A 115 -11.18 9.73 -0.40
C TRP A 115 -9.80 10.29 -0.05
N GLY A 116 -8.77 9.47 -0.17
CA GLY A 116 -7.40 9.86 0.05
C GLY A 116 -6.47 8.69 0.40
N ALA A 117 -5.20 9.01 0.64
CA ALA A 117 -4.17 8.02 0.95
C ALA A 117 -4.50 7.23 2.22
N GLU A 118 -5.08 7.88 3.24
CA GLU A 118 -5.45 7.20 4.49
C GLU A 118 -6.49 6.10 4.26
N MET A 119 -7.51 6.38 3.45
CA MET A 119 -8.55 5.40 3.13
C MET A 119 -7.96 4.17 2.43
N ILE A 120 -7.12 4.39 1.42
CA ILE A 120 -6.47 3.29 0.69
C ILE A 120 -5.52 2.52 1.63
N ALA A 121 -4.71 3.21 2.44
CA ALA A 121 -3.83 2.58 3.41
C ALA A 121 -4.59 1.71 4.42
N ASN A 122 -5.71 2.21 4.96
CA ASN A 122 -6.55 1.47 5.90
C ASN A 122 -7.18 0.23 5.25
N ARG A 123 -7.62 0.31 4.01
CA ARG A 123 -8.15 -0.83 3.26
C ARG A 123 -7.07 -1.90 3.01
N LEU A 124 -5.89 -1.49 2.56
CA LEU A 124 -4.74 -2.38 2.35
C LEU A 124 -4.32 -3.05 3.66
N TYR A 125 -4.13 -2.26 4.73
CA TYR A 125 -3.79 -2.77 6.05
C TYR A 125 -4.81 -3.81 6.54
N SER A 126 -6.11 -3.51 6.42
CA SER A 126 -7.18 -4.40 6.84
C SER A 126 -7.23 -5.68 6.02
N THR A 127 -6.91 -5.60 4.73
CA THR A 127 -6.81 -6.76 3.84
C THR A 127 -5.65 -7.67 4.27
N TYR A 128 -4.45 -7.12 4.37
CA TYR A 128 -3.27 -7.91 4.74
C TYR A 128 -3.33 -8.45 6.17
N LYS A 129 -3.93 -7.72 7.12
CA LYS A 129 -4.13 -8.21 8.49
C LYS A 129 -4.96 -9.50 8.56
N ARG A 130 -5.81 -9.74 7.56
CA ARG A 130 -6.66 -10.96 7.45
C ARG A 130 -6.08 -12.00 6.50
N THR A 131 -4.97 -11.72 5.87
CA THR A 131 -4.32 -12.64 4.92
C THR A 131 -3.50 -13.67 5.68
N ASP A 132 -3.68 -14.94 5.33
CA ASP A 132 -2.86 -16.01 5.85
C ASP A 132 -1.39 -15.82 5.41
N GLY A 133 -0.45 -16.35 6.20
CA GLY A 133 0.97 -16.26 5.91
C GLY A 133 1.64 -14.97 6.44
N ILE A 134 0.90 -14.05 7.02
CA ILE A 134 1.46 -12.87 7.69
C ILE A 134 1.87 -13.24 9.12
N ASP A 135 3.12 -12.91 9.50
CA ASP A 135 3.64 -13.01 10.87
C ASP A 135 3.42 -11.71 11.63
N LYS A 136 3.82 -10.58 11.01
CA LYS A 136 3.70 -9.25 11.62
C LYS A 136 3.21 -8.24 10.61
N ILE A 137 2.36 -7.33 11.07
CA ILE A 137 1.92 -6.16 10.29
C ILE A 137 1.84 -4.95 11.21
N GLN A 138 2.37 -3.81 10.76
CA GLN A 138 2.26 -2.54 11.46
C GLN A 138 2.14 -1.38 10.48
N GLY A 139 1.48 -0.30 10.92
CA GLY A 139 1.38 0.95 10.18
C GLY A 139 2.30 2.01 10.77
N ALA A 140 2.85 2.86 9.93
CA ALA A 140 3.63 4.04 10.31
C ALA A 140 3.31 5.22 9.39
N LYS A 141 3.76 6.41 9.76
CA LYS A 141 3.78 7.59 8.88
C LYS A 141 5.20 7.82 8.42
N THR A 142 5.34 8.23 7.17
CA THR A 142 6.61 8.57 6.55
C THR A 142 6.41 9.66 5.50
N LYS A 143 7.42 9.89 4.66
CA LYS A 143 7.34 10.79 3.50
C LYS A 143 7.86 10.11 2.26
N VAL A 144 7.22 10.41 1.12
CA VAL A 144 7.70 10.02 -0.22
C VAL A 144 7.84 11.29 -1.04
N ALA A 145 9.03 11.59 -1.52
CA ALA A 145 9.36 12.83 -2.23
C ALA A 145 8.82 14.09 -1.52
N GLY A 146 8.95 14.14 -0.20
CA GLY A 146 8.47 15.22 0.65
C GLY A 146 6.96 15.22 0.97
N MET A 147 6.16 14.40 0.30
CA MET A 147 4.73 14.23 0.57
C MET A 147 4.50 13.33 1.77
N ASP A 148 3.48 13.63 2.58
CA ASP A 148 3.08 12.74 3.68
C ASP A 148 2.57 11.41 3.12
N ALA A 149 3.03 10.32 3.73
CA ALA A 149 2.73 8.96 3.31
C ALA A 149 2.38 8.06 4.50
N PHE A 150 1.60 7.03 4.22
CA PHE A 150 1.35 5.92 5.13
C PHE A 150 2.22 4.75 4.69
N LEU A 151 2.93 4.15 5.65
CA LEU A 151 3.76 2.99 5.43
C LEU A 151 3.14 1.77 6.11
N ILE A 152 2.87 0.72 5.35
CA ILE A 152 2.45 -0.57 5.87
C ILE A 152 3.65 -1.51 5.79
N GLN A 153 4.05 -2.03 6.94
CA GLN A 153 5.21 -2.90 7.08
C GLN A 153 4.73 -4.31 7.43
N ILE A 154 5.06 -5.26 6.59
CA ILE A 154 4.64 -6.66 6.70
C ILE A 154 5.88 -7.55 6.74
N LEU A 155 5.89 -8.49 7.67
CA LEU A 155 6.79 -9.63 7.68
C LEU A 155 5.95 -10.90 7.50
N THR A 156 6.29 -11.70 6.51
CA THR A 156 5.63 -12.98 6.28
C THR A 156 6.22 -14.08 7.18
N LYS A 157 5.47 -15.15 7.40
CA LYS A 157 5.95 -16.35 8.15
C LYS A 157 7.16 -17.01 7.48
N GLU A 158 7.34 -16.79 6.18
CA GLU A 158 8.49 -17.27 5.40
C GLU A 158 9.71 -16.34 5.53
N GLY A 159 9.59 -15.23 6.28
CA GLY A 159 10.67 -14.27 6.49
C GLY A 159 10.84 -13.23 5.39
N LYS A 160 9.92 -13.15 4.44
CA LYS A 160 9.92 -12.12 3.40
C LYS A 160 9.35 -10.81 3.95
N TYR A 161 10.02 -9.71 3.65
CA TYR A 161 9.53 -8.37 3.95
C TYR A 161 8.65 -7.88 2.82
N PHE A 162 7.54 -7.23 3.17
CA PHE A 162 6.66 -6.58 2.19
C PHE A 162 6.22 -5.23 2.76
N PHE A 163 6.70 -4.14 2.15
CA PHE A 163 6.45 -2.77 2.57
C PHE A 163 5.65 -2.05 1.50
N ILE A 164 4.67 -1.24 1.91
CA ILE A 164 3.79 -0.51 1.02
C ILE A 164 3.73 0.95 1.48
N TRP A 165 4.19 1.85 0.65
CA TRP A 165 4.02 3.30 0.80
C TRP A 165 2.75 3.72 0.09
N VAL A 166 1.87 4.43 0.78
CA VAL A 166 0.61 4.95 0.23
C VAL A 166 0.58 6.45 0.46
N PHE A 167 0.47 7.21 -0.59
CA PHE A 167 0.51 8.67 -0.56
C PHE A 167 -0.37 9.26 -1.64
N GLN A 168 -0.72 10.54 -1.50
CA GLN A 168 -1.58 11.23 -2.45
C GLN A 168 -0.83 12.35 -3.15
N LYS A 169 -1.00 12.44 -4.45
CA LYS A 169 -0.60 13.61 -5.24
C LYS A 169 -1.76 13.99 -6.13
N ASP A 170 -2.17 15.27 -6.04
CA ASP A 170 -3.34 15.80 -6.72
C ASP A 170 -4.61 15.00 -6.36
N ASP A 171 -5.35 14.52 -7.33
CA ASP A 171 -6.59 13.75 -7.17
C ASP A 171 -6.38 12.23 -7.10
N LYS A 172 -5.14 11.75 -7.27
CA LYS A 172 -4.79 10.33 -7.28
C LYS A 172 -4.09 9.91 -6.00
N VAL A 173 -4.34 8.67 -5.59
CA VAL A 173 -3.57 7.99 -4.56
C VAL A 173 -2.64 7.00 -5.24
N TYR A 174 -1.37 7.09 -4.91
CA TYR A 174 -0.33 6.20 -5.41
C TYR A 174 0.09 5.20 -4.34
N SER A 175 0.46 4.02 -4.76
CA SER A 175 1.18 3.11 -3.90
C SER A 175 2.43 2.57 -4.59
N THR A 176 3.52 2.60 -3.86
CA THR A 176 4.74 1.89 -4.22
C THR A 176 4.96 0.81 -3.20
N SER A 177 5.25 -0.41 -3.63
CA SER A 177 5.57 -1.48 -2.69
C SER A 177 6.89 -2.15 -3.06
N PHE A 178 7.54 -2.67 -2.03
CA PHE A 178 8.69 -3.55 -2.17
C PHE A 178 8.40 -4.85 -1.42
N GLU A 179 8.72 -5.98 -2.06
CA GLU A 179 8.75 -7.27 -1.40
C GLU A 179 10.11 -7.95 -1.65
N GLY A 180 10.68 -8.57 -0.61
CA GLY A 180 11.98 -9.21 -0.74
C GLY A 180 12.71 -9.43 0.58
N ASP A 181 14.04 -9.53 0.51
CA ASP A 181 14.90 -9.67 1.66
C ASP A 181 15.15 -8.33 2.38
N LYS A 182 15.64 -8.41 3.61
CA LYS A 182 15.89 -7.25 4.46
C LYS A 182 16.99 -6.33 3.93
N GLU A 183 18.03 -6.88 3.35
CA GLU A 183 19.18 -6.08 2.90
C GLU A 183 18.80 -5.23 1.69
N THR A 184 18.10 -5.82 0.73
CA THR A 184 17.57 -5.12 -0.43
C THR A 184 16.51 -4.10 -0.04
N LEU A 185 15.64 -4.43 0.94
CA LEU A 185 14.67 -3.47 1.48
C LEU A 185 15.34 -2.20 2.00
N GLN A 186 16.46 -2.31 2.72
CA GLN A 186 17.15 -1.13 3.26
C GLN A 186 17.63 -0.17 2.15
N LYS A 187 18.10 -0.70 1.03
CA LYS A 187 18.48 0.10 -0.15
C LYS A 187 17.25 0.70 -0.85
N MET A 188 16.22 -0.12 -1.04
CA MET A 188 14.99 0.29 -1.72
C MET A 188 14.17 1.30 -0.93
N PHE A 189 14.26 1.28 0.40
CA PHE A 189 13.57 2.22 1.26
C PHE A 189 13.92 3.66 0.91
N ASP A 190 15.21 4.00 0.93
CA ASP A 190 15.69 5.34 0.61
C ASP A 190 15.43 5.70 -0.88
N LEU A 191 15.61 4.76 -1.80
CA LEU A 191 15.31 4.98 -3.21
C LEU A 191 13.83 5.33 -3.43
N ILE A 192 12.91 4.59 -2.83
CA ILE A 192 11.48 4.86 -2.98
C ILE A 192 11.14 6.23 -2.37
N GLU A 193 11.57 6.48 -1.14
CA GLU A 193 11.20 7.71 -0.43
C GLU A 193 11.79 8.97 -1.04
N GLN A 194 12.97 8.90 -1.67
CA GLN A 194 13.62 10.08 -2.21
C GLN A 194 13.41 10.27 -3.71
N THR A 195 13.14 9.21 -4.47
CA THR A 195 13.15 9.29 -5.94
C THR A 195 11.80 9.21 -6.62
N TRP A 196 10.74 8.81 -5.91
CA TRP A 196 9.43 8.75 -6.55
C TRP A 196 8.98 10.12 -7.09
N GLY A 197 8.38 10.14 -8.28
CA GLY A 197 7.87 11.37 -8.89
C GLY A 197 7.13 11.09 -10.20
N LEU A 198 6.50 12.13 -10.77
CA LEU A 198 5.76 12.02 -12.04
C LEU A 198 6.65 12.35 -13.27
N ASP A 199 7.81 12.94 -13.07
CA ASP A 199 8.76 13.22 -14.16
C ASP A 199 9.60 11.97 -14.45
N PRO A 200 9.62 11.47 -15.69
CA PRO A 200 10.44 10.32 -16.07
C PRO A 200 11.95 10.59 -16.01
N ASN A 201 12.36 11.85 -15.99
CA ASN A 201 13.76 12.24 -16.10
C ASN A 201 14.35 12.79 -14.79
N THR A 202 13.48 13.25 -13.87
CA THR A 202 13.95 13.94 -12.66
C THR A 202 13.38 13.23 -11.41
N PRO A 203 14.25 12.58 -10.60
CA PRO A 203 13.85 11.96 -9.35
C PRO A 203 13.23 12.96 -8.36
N GLY A 204 12.20 12.53 -7.62
CA GLY A 204 11.58 13.32 -6.57
C GLY A 204 10.69 14.48 -7.04
N LYS A 205 10.32 14.53 -8.31
CA LYS A 205 9.45 15.60 -8.88
C LYS A 205 8.24 15.08 -9.59
#